data_9ea6fafc0e9de086f4bf586f4fcf60ee
#
_entry.id   9ea6fafc0e9de086f4bf586f4fcf60ee
#
_cell.length_a   1.000
_cell.length_b   1.000
_cell.length_c   1.000
_cell.angle_alpha   90.00
_cell.angle_beta   90.00
_cell.angle_gamma   90.00
#
_symmetry.space_group_name_H-M   'P 1'
#
loop_
_entity.id
_entity.type
_entity.pdbx_description
1 polymer ?
#
loop_
_entity_poly.entity_id
_entity_poly.type
_entity_poly.pdbx_seq_one_letter_code
_entity_poly.pdbx_strand_id
1 'polypeptide(L)'
;MTARPRGEENNAMKIGFTQFVINPPFPVLRMLGAGGGEKIMATADDLHCRILYLQQGEDLPFCHVSIDTVELWKAREDAIAQSLEQALGRPLHVIASATHSHNCPCLTLDDDYAAFVLQRIAAEAGKMVIREYRQVGYLYQYRYFDQVGRSRVRDYETPHLYAETLSLFGDGKRVATFLIHNVHPTIRQLWTGPFTAEYPGYCITALRQEYPGEFFTFLLGPAGDVSPHFVRRSQDQTEMIRLAGLLKDEFDR
;
A
#
# COMPACT_ATOMS: atom_id res chain seq x y z
N MET A 1 12.35 31.64 -14.16
CA MET A 1 12.07 31.20 -15.53
C MET A 1 10.69 30.56 -15.53
N THR A 2 9.69 31.31 -16.04
CA THR A 2 8.31 30.83 -16.14
C THR A 2 8.20 29.89 -17.35
N ALA A 3 8.00 28.61 -17.13
CA ALA A 3 7.70 27.68 -18.19
C ALA A 3 6.33 28.04 -18.81
N ARG A 4 6.29 28.28 -20.11
CA ARG A 4 5.04 28.42 -20.86
C ARG A 4 4.27 27.12 -20.87
N PRO A 5 2.95 27.12 -20.69
CA PRO A 5 2.15 25.90 -20.89
C PRO A 5 2.26 25.46 -22.34
N ARG A 6 2.68 24.22 -22.57
CA ARG A 6 2.51 23.56 -23.86
C ARG A 6 1.02 23.35 -24.11
N GLY A 7 0.61 23.47 -25.34
CA GLY A 7 -0.76 23.53 -25.83
C GLY A 7 -1.73 22.57 -25.14
N GLU A 8 -3.01 22.87 -25.25
CA GLU A 8 -4.15 22.13 -24.73
C GLU A 8 -4.16 20.66 -25.24
N GLU A 9 -3.22 19.85 -24.75
CA GLU A 9 -3.34 18.40 -24.82
C GLU A 9 -4.51 18.04 -23.90
N ASN A 10 -5.45 17.28 -24.43
CA ASN A 10 -6.58 16.77 -23.68
C ASN A 10 -6.06 15.88 -22.53
N ASN A 11 -5.83 16.46 -21.36
CA ASN A 11 -5.33 15.79 -20.17
C ASN A 11 -6.44 15.06 -19.40
N ALA A 12 -7.56 14.77 -20.09
CA ALA A 12 -8.63 14.01 -19.48
C ALA A 12 -8.16 12.59 -19.12
N MET A 13 -8.46 12.17 -17.89
CA MET A 13 -8.11 10.86 -17.38
C MET A 13 -9.28 10.26 -16.62
N LYS A 14 -9.50 8.97 -16.82
CA LYS A 14 -10.40 8.17 -16.00
C LYS A 14 -9.63 7.67 -14.77
N ILE A 15 -10.14 7.97 -13.58
CA ILE A 15 -9.57 7.53 -12.30
C ILE A 15 -10.65 6.79 -11.52
N GLY A 16 -10.34 5.60 -11.06
CA GLY A 16 -11.17 4.81 -10.16
C GLY A 16 -10.33 4.25 -9.02
N PHE A 17 -10.94 4.07 -7.87
CA PHE A 17 -10.28 3.41 -6.75
C PHE A 17 -11.26 2.67 -5.85
N THR A 18 -10.76 1.66 -5.19
CA THR A 18 -11.49 0.95 -4.14
C THR A 18 -10.51 0.46 -3.08
N GLN A 19 -11.02 0.32 -1.87
CA GLN A 19 -10.32 -0.32 -0.75
C GLN A 19 -11.30 -1.18 0.00
N PHE A 20 -10.89 -2.39 0.35
CA PHE A 20 -11.72 -3.35 1.07
C PHE A 20 -10.91 -4.21 2.02
N VAL A 21 -11.58 -4.71 3.03
CA VAL A 21 -10.99 -5.56 4.07
C VAL A 21 -10.75 -6.97 3.53
N ILE A 22 -9.57 -7.50 3.86
CA ILE A 22 -9.14 -8.86 3.52
C ILE A 22 -8.76 -9.68 4.77
N ASN A 23 -9.35 -9.37 5.93
CA ASN A 23 -9.17 -10.18 7.13
C ASN A 23 -9.51 -11.65 6.83
N PRO A 24 -8.67 -12.61 7.23
CA PRO A 24 -8.93 -14.02 6.94
C PRO A 24 -10.23 -14.48 7.61
N PRO A 25 -11.15 -15.11 6.87
CA PRO A 25 -12.40 -15.64 7.42
C PRO A 25 -12.23 -17.05 8.05
N PHE A 26 -11.02 -17.60 7.99
CA PHE A 26 -10.61 -18.90 8.53
C PHE A 26 -9.15 -18.82 9.00
N PRO A 27 -8.66 -19.81 9.79
CA PRO A 27 -7.26 -19.83 10.20
C PRO A 27 -6.30 -19.99 9.03
N VAL A 28 -5.39 -19.01 8.86
CA VAL A 28 -4.38 -18.98 7.80
C VAL A 28 -2.97 -19.05 8.38
N LEU A 29 -2.03 -19.48 7.55
CA LEU A 29 -0.62 -19.58 7.93
C LEU A 29 -0.04 -18.20 8.24
N ARG A 30 0.54 -18.11 9.42
CA ARG A 30 1.48 -17.04 9.75
C ARG A 30 2.84 -17.41 9.15
N MET A 31 3.48 -16.47 8.47
CA MET A 31 4.85 -16.66 8.01
C MET A 31 5.79 -16.67 9.22
N LEU A 32 6.44 -17.83 9.46
CA LEU A 32 7.49 -18.00 10.46
C LEU A 32 8.83 -18.27 9.74
N GLY A 33 9.55 -17.21 9.37
CA GLY A 33 10.82 -17.37 8.66
C GLY A 33 10.71 -18.28 7.43
N ALA A 34 11.67 -19.18 7.21
CA ALA A 34 11.71 -20.08 6.06
C ALA A 34 10.92 -21.40 6.25
N GLY A 35 10.11 -21.56 7.28
CA GLY A 35 9.41 -22.82 7.51
C GLY A 35 8.16 -22.67 8.37
N GLY A 36 7.13 -23.34 7.98
CA GLY A 36 5.76 -23.40 8.48
C GLY A 36 5.47 -22.84 9.87
N GLY A 37 4.35 -22.20 10.00
CA GLY A 37 3.93 -21.51 11.20
C GLY A 37 2.58 -21.97 11.72
N GLU A 38 2.19 -21.40 12.85
CA GLU A 38 0.86 -21.54 13.41
C GLU A 38 -0.20 -20.94 12.47
N LYS A 39 -1.35 -21.62 12.35
CA LYS A 39 -2.52 -21.04 11.69
C LYS A 39 -3.30 -20.20 12.67
N ILE A 40 -3.51 -18.94 12.34
CA ILE A 40 -4.31 -17.99 13.14
C ILE A 40 -5.35 -17.30 12.28
N MET A 41 -6.36 -16.72 12.91
CA MET A 41 -7.41 -15.94 12.24
C MET A 41 -7.53 -14.51 12.82
N ALA A 42 -7.05 -14.32 14.07
CA ALA A 42 -7.21 -13.06 14.76
C ALA A 42 -6.43 -11.92 14.09
N THR A 43 -7.06 -10.75 13.98
CA THR A 43 -6.46 -9.50 13.53
C THR A 43 -6.51 -8.45 14.63
N ALA A 44 -5.48 -7.62 14.76
CA ALA A 44 -5.43 -6.48 15.67
C ALA A 44 -6.02 -5.22 15.04
N ASP A 45 -5.95 -5.14 13.74
CA ASP A 45 -6.49 -4.09 12.88
C ASP A 45 -6.92 -4.71 11.54
N ASP A 46 -7.67 -3.94 10.75
CA ASP A 46 -8.13 -4.41 9.45
C ASP A 46 -7.00 -4.44 8.43
N LEU A 47 -6.84 -5.59 7.80
CA LEU A 47 -5.97 -5.78 6.64
C LEU A 47 -6.72 -5.38 5.37
N HIS A 48 -6.05 -4.70 4.47
CA HIS A 48 -6.69 -4.16 3.27
C HIS A 48 -6.01 -4.58 1.97
N CYS A 49 -6.83 -4.70 0.93
CA CYS A 49 -6.41 -4.58 -0.46
C CYS A 49 -6.90 -3.23 -0.99
N ARG A 50 -6.04 -2.54 -1.73
CA ARG A 50 -6.27 -1.20 -2.28
C ARG A 50 -6.00 -1.23 -3.78
N ILE A 51 -6.95 -0.77 -4.58
CA ILE A 51 -6.85 -0.77 -6.04
C ILE A 51 -7.03 0.66 -6.55
N LEU A 52 -6.10 1.12 -7.37
CA LEU A 52 -6.18 2.37 -8.12
C LEU A 52 -6.17 2.05 -9.62
N TYR A 53 -7.15 2.57 -10.34
CA TYR A 53 -7.28 2.47 -11.79
C TYR A 53 -7.03 3.83 -12.42
N LEU A 54 -6.20 3.89 -13.46
CA LEU A 54 -5.87 5.08 -14.23
C LEU A 54 -5.98 4.75 -15.73
N GLN A 55 -6.63 5.62 -16.51
CA GLN A 55 -6.69 5.50 -17.97
C GLN A 55 -6.70 6.88 -18.62
N GLN A 56 -5.79 7.13 -19.53
CA GLN A 56 -5.78 8.31 -20.39
C GLN A 56 -6.36 7.95 -21.75
N GLY A 57 -7.40 8.67 -22.18
CA GLY A 57 -8.05 8.42 -23.46
C GLY A 57 -8.45 6.95 -23.67
N GLU A 58 -7.99 6.37 -24.79
CA GLU A 58 -8.20 4.96 -25.15
C GLU A 58 -6.98 4.07 -24.87
N ASP A 59 -5.98 4.56 -24.14
CA ASP A 59 -4.80 3.80 -23.78
C ASP A 59 -5.14 2.58 -22.93
N LEU A 60 -4.22 1.61 -22.90
CA LEU A 60 -4.31 0.46 -22.00
C LEU A 60 -4.36 0.97 -20.55
N PRO A 61 -5.41 0.65 -19.78
CA PRO A 61 -5.50 1.14 -18.42
C PRO A 61 -4.41 0.56 -17.52
N PHE A 62 -3.96 1.38 -16.59
CA PHE A 62 -3.04 0.98 -15.54
C PHE A 62 -3.82 0.73 -14.24
N CYS A 63 -3.50 -0.38 -13.56
CA CYS A 63 -3.98 -0.66 -12.22
C CYS A 63 -2.81 -0.88 -11.26
N HIS A 64 -2.81 -0.15 -10.14
CA HIS A 64 -1.97 -0.46 -9.01
C HIS A 64 -2.77 -1.17 -7.94
N VAL A 65 -2.23 -2.29 -7.42
CA VAL A 65 -2.84 -3.07 -6.34
C VAL A 65 -1.86 -3.13 -5.18
N SER A 66 -2.22 -2.56 -4.03
CA SER A 66 -1.44 -2.65 -2.79
C SER A 66 -2.16 -3.56 -1.81
N ILE A 67 -1.45 -4.55 -1.27
CA ILE A 67 -2.01 -5.57 -0.38
C ILE A 67 -1.23 -5.61 0.92
N ASP A 68 -1.95 -5.64 2.04
CA ASP A 68 -1.35 -5.87 3.35
C ASP A 68 -0.97 -7.35 3.48
N THR A 69 0.23 -7.65 3.00
CA THR A 69 0.90 -8.95 3.03
C THR A 69 2.41 -8.75 3.07
N VAL A 70 3.17 -9.79 3.38
CA VAL A 70 4.63 -9.68 3.47
C VAL A 70 5.28 -9.63 2.08
N GLU A 71 4.79 -10.41 1.12
CA GLU A 71 5.39 -10.51 -0.22
C GLU A 71 4.38 -10.95 -1.26
N LEU A 72 4.72 -10.72 -2.52
CA LEU A 72 4.01 -11.23 -3.69
C LEU A 72 5.04 -11.83 -4.66
N TRP A 73 4.84 -13.10 -5.02
CA TRP A 73 5.62 -13.75 -6.07
C TRP A 73 4.92 -13.59 -7.41
N LYS A 74 5.67 -13.70 -8.49
CA LYS A 74 5.17 -13.50 -9.85
C LYS A 74 3.87 -14.24 -10.17
N ALA A 75 3.73 -15.47 -9.72
CA ALA A 75 2.51 -16.25 -9.92
C ALA A 75 1.27 -15.59 -9.26
N ARG A 76 1.43 -14.94 -8.13
CA ARG A 76 0.34 -14.21 -7.45
C ARG A 76 0.03 -12.88 -8.12
N GLU A 77 1.05 -12.17 -8.60
CA GLU A 77 0.86 -10.96 -9.41
C GLU A 77 0.07 -11.27 -10.68
N ASP A 78 0.41 -12.37 -11.38
CA ASP A 78 -0.29 -12.80 -12.58
C ASP A 78 -1.75 -13.18 -12.28
N ALA A 79 -2.00 -13.88 -11.18
CA ALA A 79 -3.36 -14.22 -10.77
C ALA A 79 -4.18 -12.97 -10.39
N ILE A 80 -3.58 -11.97 -9.75
CA ILE A 80 -4.21 -10.68 -9.45
C ILE A 80 -4.56 -9.95 -10.75
N ALA A 81 -3.62 -9.89 -11.71
CA ALA A 81 -3.86 -9.26 -13.01
C ALA A 81 -5.01 -9.93 -13.75
N GLN A 82 -5.02 -11.26 -13.85
CA GLN A 82 -6.12 -12.01 -14.48
C GLN A 82 -7.46 -11.76 -13.80
N SER A 83 -7.49 -11.74 -12.46
CA SER A 83 -8.71 -11.48 -11.69
C SER A 83 -9.27 -10.08 -11.97
N LEU A 84 -8.41 -9.06 -12.07
CA LEU A 84 -8.81 -7.69 -12.43
C LEU A 84 -9.30 -7.58 -13.88
N GLU A 85 -8.58 -8.19 -14.83
CA GLU A 85 -8.97 -8.18 -16.26
C GLU A 85 -10.33 -8.82 -16.46
N GLN A 86 -10.59 -9.94 -15.80
CA GLN A 86 -11.90 -10.60 -15.83
C GLN A 86 -12.99 -9.71 -15.21
N ALA A 87 -12.73 -9.08 -14.07
CA ALA A 87 -13.69 -8.24 -13.37
C ALA A 87 -14.04 -6.96 -14.14
N LEU A 88 -13.06 -6.37 -14.82
CA LEU A 88 -13.21 -5.11 -15.57
C LEU A 88 -13.51 -5.37 -17.06
N GLY A 89 -13.48 -6.64 -17.54
CA GLY A 89 -13.83 -7.04 -18.88
C GLY A 89 -12.87 -6.52 -19.96
N ARG A 90 -11.60 -6.25 -19.62
CA ARG A 90 -10.62 -5.66 -20.54
C ARG A 90 -9.18 -5.94 -20.10
N PRO A 91 -8.21 -5.93 -21.04
CA PRO A 91 -6.79 -6.01 -20.72
C PRO A 91 -6.34 -4.80 -19.88
N LEU A 92 -5.36 -5.03 -18.99
CA LEU A 92 -4.82 -4.04 -18.07
C LEU A 92 -3.30 -4.12 -17.99
N HIS A 93 -2.66 -3.01 -17.70
CA HIS A 93 -1.30 -2.99 -17.18
C HIS A 93 -1.36 -2.98 -15.65
N VAL A 94 -1.00 -4.08 -15.00
CA VAL A 94 -1.14 -4.25 -13.54
C VAL A 94 0.22 -4.29 -12.88
N ILE A 95 0.35 -3.50 -11.81
CA ILE A 95 1.45 -3.60 -10.85
C ILE A 95 0.84 -3.91 -9.48
N ALA A 96 1.22 -5.05 -8.91
CA ALA A 96 0.84 -5.40 -7.54
C ALA A 96 2.03 -5.22 -6.60
N SER A 97 1.77 -4.71 -5.39
CA SER A 97 2.76 -4.48 -4.35
C SER A 97 2.29 -4.99 -2.98
N ALA A 98 3.22 -5.50 -2.19
CA ALA A 98 3.01 -5.82 -0.79
C ALA A 98 3.38 -4.61 0.08
N THR A 99 2.63 -4.34 1.14
CA THR A 99 3.05 -3.37 2.18
C THR A 99 4.20 -3.90 3.02
N HIS A 100 4.50 -5.18 2.89
CA HIS A 100 5.60 -5.90 3.53
C HIS A 100 5.49 -6.02 5.05
N SER A 101 4.27 -5.97 5.60
CA SER A 101 4.08 -6.30 7.01
C SER A 101 4.40 -7.78 7.26
N HIS A 102 5.37 -8.02 8.14
CA HIS A 102 5.74 -9.38 8.55
C HIS A 102 4.75 -10.03 9.52
N ASN A 103 3.74 -9.28 9.92
CA ASN A 103 2.66 -9.77 10.78
C ASN A 103 1.32 -9.86 10.02
N CYS A 104 1.35 -9.95 8.69
CA CYS A 104 0.20 -10.25 7.84
C CYS A 104 0.15 -11.72 7.43
N PRO A 105 -1.01 -12.22 6.96
CA PRO A 105 -1.07 -13.48 6.24
C PRO A 105 -0.17 -13.44 5.00
N CYS A 106 0.46 -14.56 4.70
CA CYS A 106 1.31 -14.67 3.52
C CYS A 106 0.51 -15.26 2.35
N LEU A 107 0.18 -14.41 1.37
CA LEU A 107 -0.52 -14.82 0.14
C LEU A 107 0.24 -15.88 -0.67
N THR A 108 1.56 -15.91 -0.53
CA THR A 108 2.41 -16.83 -1.28
C THR A 108 2.36 -18.26 -0.74
N LEU A 109 2.14 -18.43 0.57
CA LEU A 109 2.23 -19.71 1.24
C LEU A 109 0.87 -20.34 1.56
N ASP A 110 -0.23 -19.59 1.46
CA ASP A 110 -1.58 -20.07 1.78
C ASP A 110 -2.50 -19.92 0.57
N ASP A 111 -2.72 -21.00 -0.14
CA ASP A 111 -3.53 -21.00 -1.38
C ASP A 111 -5.01 -20.69 -1.12
N ASP A 112 -5.56 -21.13 0.01
CA ASP A 112 -6.96 -20.88 0.36
C ASP A 112 -7.17 -19.39 0.65
N TYR A 113 -6.22 -18.78 1.38
CA TYR A 113 -6.29 -17.35 1.64
C TYR A 113 -6.05 -16.54 0.37
N ALA A 114 -5.14 -16.96 -0.50
CA ALA A 114 -4.93 -16.33 -1.80
C ALA A 114 -6.21 -16.39 -2.66
N ALA A 115 -6.87 -17.53 -2.72
CA ALA A 115 -8.14 -17.69 -3.45
C ALA A 115 -9.23 -16.75 -2.89
N PHE A 116 -9.34 -16.64 -1.56
CA PHE A 116 -10.25 -15.70 -0.91
C PHE A 116 -9.95 -14.25 -1.32
N VAL A 117 -8.69 -13.83 -1.27
CA VAL A 117 -8.29 -12.47 -1.64
C VAL A 117 -8.57 -12.18 -3.12
N LEU A 118 -8.27 -13.12 -4.02
CA LEU A 118 -8.57 -13.00 -5.46
C LEU A 118 -10.07 -12.85 -5.73
N GLN A 119 -10.92 -13.62 -5.05
CA GLN A 119 -12.37 -13.46 -5.14
C GLN A 119 -12.83 -12.07 -4.68
N ARG A 120 -12.25 -11.57 -3.58
CA ARG A 120 -12.54 -10.21 -3.09
C ARG A 120 -12.09 -9.15 -4.10
N ILE A 121 -10.90 -9.29 -4.70
CA ILE A 121 -10.41 -8.39 -5.76
C ILE A 121 -11.40 -8.33 -6.92
N ALA A 122 -11.83 -9.48 -7.45
CA ALA A 122 -12.78 -9.52 -8.54
C ALA A 122 -14.11 -8.85 -8.19
N ALA A 123 -14.67 -9.16 -7.02
CA ALA A 123 -15.95 -8.63 -6.57
C ALA A 123 -15.92 -7.11 -6.35
N GLU A 124 -14.85 -6.58 -5.77
CA GLU A 124 -14.76 -5.15 -5.43
C GLU A 124 -14.27 -4.30 -6.61
N ALA A 125 -13.42 -4.84 -7.48
CA ALA A 125 -13.06 -4.18 -8.74
C ALA A 125 -14.26 -3.98 -9.66
N GLY A 126 -15.15 -4.98 -9.76
CA GLY A 126 -16.37 -4.89 -10.56
C GLY A 126 -17.38 -3.84 -10.06
N LYS A 127 -17.26 -3.39 -8.80
CA LYS A 127 -18.09 -2.32 -8.21
C LYS A 127 -17.41 -0.95 -8.21
N MET A 128 -16.15 -0.88 -8.65
CA MET A 128 -15.34 0.34 -8.59
C MET A 128 -15.97 1.44 -9.45
N VAL A 129 -16.19 2.62 -8.86
CA VAL A 129 -16.67 3.79 -9.59
C VAL A 129 -15.48 4.47 -10.27
N ILE A 130 -15.48 4.43 -11.61
CA ILE A 130 -14.47 5.11 -12.43
C ILE A 130 -15.06 6.45 -12.87
N ARG A 131 -14.36 7.55 -12.59
CA ARG A 131 -14.76 8.91 -12.94
C ARG A 131 -13.80 9.50 -13.95
N GLU A 132 -14.31 10.30 -14.87
CA GLU A 132 -13.51 11.07 -15.81
C GLU A 132 -13.25 12.46 -15.25
N TYR A 133 -11.97 12.85 -15.25
CA TYR A 133 -11.50 14.18 -14.86
C TYR A 133 -10.95 14.88 -16.09
N ARG A 134 -11.38 16.14 -16.33
CA ARG A 134 -11.00 16.92 -17.52
C ARG A 134 -9.58 17.44 -17.44
N GLN A 135 -9.14 17.78 -16.23
CA GLN A 135 -7.79 18.26 -15.96
C GLN A 135 -7.17 17.41 -14.88
N VAL A 136 -6.09 16.73 -15.20
CA VAL A 136 -5.34 15.92 -14.26
C VAL A 136 -3.93 16.46 -14.13
N GLY A 137 -3.48 16.60 -12.90
CA GLY A 137 -2.13 16.97 -12.54
C GLY A 137 -1.58 16.06 -11.46
N TYR A 138 -0.31 16.20 -11.20
CA TYR A 138 0.32 15.49 -10.09
C TYR A 138 1.26 16.40 -9.32
N LEU A 139 1.49 16.06 -8.04
CA LEU A 139 2.50 16.68 -7.19
C LEU A 139 3.36 15.55 -6.60
N TYR A 140 4.64 15.59 -6.89
CA TYR A 140 5.63 14.73 -6.25
C TYR A 140 6.40 15.52 -5.21
N GLN A 141 6.52 14.96 -4.00
CA GLN A 141 7.29 15.53 -2.90
C GLN A 141 8.22 14.47 -2.34
N TYR A 142 9.46 14.86 -2.07
CA TYR A 142 10.48 14.06 -1.42
C TYR A 142 10.97 14.77 -0.18
N ARG A 143 11.13 14.03 0.92
CA ARG A 143 11.67 14.56 2.17
C ARG A 143 12.59 13.54 2.84
N TYR A 144 13.70 14.01 3.37
CA TYR A 144 14.48 13.21 4.31
C TYR A 144 13.67 13.03 5.59
N PHE A 145 13.50 11.77 6.02
CA PHE A 145 12.68 11.45 7.18
C PHE A 145 13.23 10.23 7.94
N ASP A 146 13.83 10.45 9.09
CA ASP A 146 14.54 9.43 9.86
C ASP A 146 13.88 9.08 11.21
N GLN A 147 12.66 9.56 11.47
CA GLN A 147 12.04 9.37 12.78
C GLN A 147 11.44 7.97 13.00
N VAL A 148 11.26 7.18 11.94
CA VAL A 148 10.64 5.84 11.99
C VAL A 148 11.66 4.72 11.89
N GLY A 149 12.86 4.98 11.38
CA GLY A 149 13.85 3.93 11.12
C GLY A 149 15.30 4.33 11.30
N ARG A 150 16.16 3.32 11.35
CA ARG A 150 17.62 3.42 11.32
C ARG A 150 18.20 2.25 10.52
N SER A 151 19.50 2.35 10.14
CA SER A 151 20.23 1.20 9.61
C SER A 151 20.21 0.05 10.61
N ARG A 152 19.94 -1.16 10.09
CA ARG A 152 20.02 -2.41 10.88
C ARG A 152 21.27 -3.24 10.56
N VAL A 153 22.10 -2.75 9.65
CA VAL A 153 23.27 -3.47 9.15
C VAL A 153 24.55 -2.93 9.73
N ARG A 154 24.67 -1.59 9.87
CA ARG A 154 25.91 -0.93 10.32
C ARG A 154 25.62 0.37 11.06
N ASP A 155 26.22 0.53 12.24
CA ASP A 155 26.04 1.70 13.12
C ASP A 155 26.60 3.01 12.54
N TYR A 156 27.54 2.94 11.61
CA TYR A 156 28.28 4.09 11.08
C TYR A 156 27.79 4.58 9.72
N GLU A 157 26.86 3.87 9.09
CA GLU A 157 26.25 4.31 7.84
C GLU A 157 24.90 4.94 8.15
N THR A 158 24.73 6.19 7.74
CA THR A 158 23.41 6.83 7.76
C THR A 158 22.69 6.38 6.50
N PRO A 159 21.69 5.49 6.60
CA PRO A 159 20.94 5.09 5.43
C PRO A 159 20.17 6.29 4.89
N HIS A 160 19.92 6.28 3.59
CA HIS A 160 19.08 7.30 2.98
C HIS A 160 17.61 7.04 3.33
N LEU A 161 17.11 7.74 4.34
CA LEU A 161 15.77 7.61 4.88
C LEU A 161 14.87 8.69 4.31
N TYR A 162 13.71 8.32 3.81
CA TYR A 162 12.82 9.27 3.15
C TYR A 162 11.34 8.93 3.33
N ALA A 163 10.52 9.96 3.20
CA ALA A 163 9.10 9.88 2.97
C ALA A 163 8.79 10.63 1.66
N GLU A 164 8.11 9.97 0.75
CA GLU A 164 7.73 10.54 -0.53
C GLU A 164 6.21 10.46 -0.74
N THR A 165 5.66 11.44 -1.42
CA THR A 165 4.29 11.39 -1.90
C THR A 165 4.22 11.65 -3.39
N LEU A 166 3.37 10.89 -4.08
CA LEU A 166 2.91 11.20 -5.42
C LEU A 166 1.39 11.36 -5.36
N SER A 167 0.93 12.61 -5.33
CA SER A 167 -0.48 12.97 -5.28
C SER A 167 -1.03 13.25 -6.66
N LEU A 168 -2.17 12.66 -6.99
CA LEU A 168 -2.91 12.89 -8.23
C LEU A 168 -4.06 13.85 -7.94
N PHE A 169 -4.22 14.84 -8.79
CA PHE A 169 -5.27 15.84 -8.72
C PHE A 169 -6.16 15.72 -9.95
N GLY A 170 -7.48 15.68 -9.74
CA GLY A 170 -8.50 15.72 -10.77
C GLY A 170 -9.36 16.95 -10.59
N ASP A 171 -9.45 17.81 -11.62
CA ASP A 171 -10.25 19.06 -11.61
C ASP A 171 -9.94 19.95 -10.37
N GLY A 172 -8.64 20.06 -10.02
CA GLY A 172 -8.14 20.88 -8.93
C GLY A 172 -8.28 20.28 -7.52
N LYS A 173 -8.79 19.04 -7.37
CA LYS A 173 -8.91 18.36 -6.09
C LYS A 173 -7.97 17.16 -6.02
N ARG A 174 -7.36 16.92 -4.86
CA ARG A 174 -6.58 15.68 -4.63
C ARG A 174 -7.55 14.49 -4.66
N VAL A 175 -7.19 13.47 -5.42
CA VAL A 175 -8.00 12.28 -5.66
C VAL A 175 -7.35 11.03 -5.08
N ALA A 176 -6.05 10.88 -5.30
CA ALA A 176 -5.29 9.73 -4.86
C ALA A 176 -3.86 10.13 -4.49
N THR A 177 -3.27 9.45 -3.50
CA THR A 177 -1.89 9.66 -3.09
C THR A 177 -1.18 8.32 -2.87
N PHE A 178 -0.05 8.14 -3.53
CA PHE A 178 0.92 7.12 -3.20
C PHE A 178 1.82 7.65 -2.08
N LEU A 179 1.90 6.89 -1.00
CA LEU A 179 2.78 7.12 0.14
C LEU A 179 3.96 6.16 0.00
N ILE A 180 5.18 6.67 -0.09
CA ILE A 180 6.37 5.87 -0.31
C ILE A 180 7.32 6.08 0.86
N HIS A 181 7.71 4.99 1.52
CA HIS A 181 8.64 5.04 2.65
C HIS A 181 9.51 3.79 2.66
N ASN A 182 10.78 3.95 3.02
CA ASN A 182 11.77 2.88 2.90
C ASN A 182 12.19 2.27 4.25
N VAL A 183 11.26 2.10 5.19
CA VAL A 183 11.53 1.44 6.47
C VAL A 183 10.70 0.17 6.59
N HIS A 184 11.33 -0.94 6.96
CA HIS A 184 10.67 -2.23 7.18
C HIS A 184 9.50 -2.12 8.17
N PRO A 185 8.29 -2.56 7.83
CA PRO A 185 7.17 -2.58 8.78
C PRO A 185 7.26 -3.78 9.71
N THR A 186 8.09 -3.63 10.75
CA THR A 186 8.43 -4.67 11.74
C THR A 186 8.50 -4.10 13.15
N ILE A 187 7.50 -3.30 13.54
CA ILE A 187 7.43 -2.74 14.90
C ILE A 187 7.04 -3.82 15.88
N ARG A 188 5.95 -4.56 15.61
CA ARG A 188 5.55 -5.68 16.45
C ARG A 188 6.62 -6.76 16.43
N GLN A 189 6.79 -7.43 17.58
CA GLN A 189 7.59 -8.64 17.62
C GLN A 189 7.09 -9.63 16.58
N LEU A 190 7.99 -10.05 15.71
CA LEU A 190 7.67 -10.98 14.63
C LEU A 190 7.07 -12.28 15.21
N TRP A 191 6.04 -12.78 14.52
CA TRP A 191 5.45 -14.10 14.77
C TRP A 191 4.70 -14.23 16.10
N THR A 192 4.25 -13.14 16.68
CA THR A 192 3.44 -13.18 17.90
C THR A 192 2.14 -12.40 17.76
N GLY A 193 1.11 -12.80 18.51
CA GLY A 193 -0.18 -12.12 18.56
C GLY A 193 -0.99 -12.15 17.26
N PRO A 194 -2.06 -11.36 17.14
CA PRO A 194 -2.93 -11.29 15.97
C PRO A 194 -2.24 -10.63 14.77
N PHE A 195 -2.77 -10.84 13.55
CA PHE A 195 -2.32 -10.16 12.34
C PHE A 195 -2.51 -8.64 12.45
N THR A 196 -1.64 -7.88 11.76
CA THR A 196 -1.69 -6.41 11.73
C THR A 196 -1.08 -5.89 10.44
N ALA A 197 -1.66 -4.82 9.88
CA ALA A 197 -1.10 -4.09 8.75
C ALA A 197 0.10 -3.21 9.14
N GLU A 198 0.54 -3.26 10.40
CA GLU A 198 1.68 -2.51 10.94
C GLU A 198 1.52 -0.97 10.77
N TYR A 199 2.58 -0.20 11.01
CA TYR A 199 2.50 1.26 10.92
C TYR A 199 2.02 1.80 9.55
N PRO A 200 2.25 1.16 8.37
CA PRO A 200 1.68 1.65 7.12
C PRO A 200 0.15 1.64 7.13
N GLY A 201 -0.46 0.56 7.64
CA GLY A 201 -1.91 0.45 7.74
C GLY A 201 -2.52 1.50 8.66
N TYR A 202 -1.92 1.74 9.83
CA TYR A 202 -2.35 2.81 10.74
C TYR A 202 -2.19 4.19 10.13
N CYS A 203 -1.10 4.46 9.40
CA CYS A 203 -0.86 5.72 8.70
C CYS A 203 -1.97 5.99 7.66
N ILE A 204 -2.25 5.02 6.78
CA ILE A 204 -3.31 5.16 5.77
C ILE A 204 -4.67 5.36 6.44
N THR A 205 -4.97 4.61 7.50
CA THR A 205 -6.24 4.72 8.22
C THR A 205 -6.43 6.12 8.79
N ALA A 206 -5.39 6.70 9.39
CA ALA A 206 -5.42 8.06 9.93
C ALA A 206 -5.61 9.12 8.84
N LEU A 207 -4.89 9.01 7.71
CA LEU A 207 -5.05 9.91 6.56
C LEU A 207 -6.47 9.85 5.98
N ARG A 208 -7.05 8.65 5.85
CA ARG A 208 -8.42 8.50 5.34
C ARG A 208 -9.48 9.08 6.28
N GLN A 209 -9.25 9.05 7.58
CA GLN A 209 -10.12 9.71 8.56
C GLN A 209 -10.06 11.23 8.44
N GLU A 210 -8.89 11.77 8.17
CA GLU A 210 -8.68 13.21 8.02
C GLU A 210 -9.13 13.74 6.66
N TYR A 211 -8.93 12.94 5.58
CA TYR A 211 -9.28 13.28 4.21
C TYR A 211 -10.34 12.31 3.64
N PRO A 212 -11.59 12.37 4.10
CA PRO A 212 -12.63 11.47 3.64
C PRO A 212 -12.93 11.67 2.15
N GLY A 213 -12.95 10.58 1.40
CA GLY A 213 -13.17 10.60 -0.05
C GLY A 213 -11.90 10.62 -0.90
N GLU A 214 -10.72 10.80 -0.30
CA GLU A 214 -9.45 10.63 -0.96
C GLU A 214 -8.93 9.19 -0.83
N PHE A 215 -8.17 8.75 -1.83
CA PHE A 215 -7.56 7.43 -1.83
C PHE A 215 -6.07 7.51 -1.45
N PHE A 216 -5.66 6.64 -0.54
CA PHE A 216 -4.26 6.50 -0.12
C PHE A 216 -3.80 5.07 -0.30
N THR A 217 -2.61 4.90 -0.84
CA THR A 217 -1.95 3.61 -0.99
C THR A 217 -0.49 3.71 -0.57
N PHE A 218 0.10 2.60 -0.11
CA PHE A 218 1.47 2.55 0.37
C PHE A 218 2.34 1.73 -0.55
N LEU A 219 3.54 2.23 -0.82
CA LEU A 219 4.62 1.55 -1.52
C LEU A 219 5.84 1.48 -0.59
N LEU A 220 6.36 0.29 -0.38
CA LEU A 220 7.62 0.12 0.31
C LEU A 220 8.77 0.42 -0.64
N GLY A 221 9.61 1.39 -0.28
CA GLY A 221 10.88 1.64 -0.94
C GLY A 221 11.95 0.60 -0.56
N PRO A 222 13.20 0.77 -1.01
CA PRO A 222 14.32 -0.09 -0.64
C PRO A 222 14.53 -0.09 0.88
N ALA A 223 14.12 -1.16 1.56
CA ALA A 223 14.08 -1.26 3.02
C ALA A 223 14.98 -2.38 3.58
N GLY A 224 15.80 -3.02 2.73
CA GLY A 224 16.57 -4.20 3.12
C GLY A 224 17.54 -3.97 4.29
N ASP A 225 18.07 -2.79 4.43
CA ASP A 225 19.03 -2.38 5.44
C ASP A 225 18.45 -1.47 6.53
N VAL A 226 17.15 -1.18 6.48
CA VAL A 226 16.49 -0.20 7.37
C VAL A 226 15.33 -0.83 8.13
N SER A 227 15.24 -0.57 9.44
CA SER A 227 14.13 -1.03 10.25
C SER A 227 13.83 -0.07 11.42
N PRO A 228 12.64 -0.18 12.06
CA PRO A 228 12.30 0.59 13.24
C PRO A 228 13.01 0.09 14.51
N HIS A 229 13.80 -0.99 14.44
CA HIS A 229 14.37 -1.68 15.62
C HIS A 229 15.05 -0.75 16.61
N PHE A 230 15.81 0.24 16.12
CA PHE A 230 16.57 1.16 17.00
C PHE A 230 15.85 2.48 17.33
N VAL A 231 14.63 2.67 16.83
CA VAL A 231 13.81 3.87 17.11
C VAL A 231 12.53 3.56 17.86
N ARG A 232 12.04 2.32 17.75
CA ARG A 232 10.84 1.90 18.47
C ARG A 232 11.08 1.80 19.98
N ARG A 233 10.10 2.25 20.76
CA ARG A 233 10.10 2.24 22.23
C ARG A 233 9.53 0.95 22.81
N SER A 234 8.60 0.33 22.07
CA SER A 234 7.97 -0.95 22.39
C SER A 234 7.66 -1.72 21.12
N GLN A 235 7.07 -2.92 21.26
CA GLN A 235 6.70 -3.79 20.12
C GLN A 235 5.20 -4.08 20.13
N ASP A 236 4.40 -3.08 20.47
CA ASP A 236 2.96 -3.19 20.61
C ASP A 236 2.20 -2.23 19.68
N GLN A 237 0.89 -2.28 19.76
CA GLN A 237 0.00 -1.45 18.96
C GLN A 237 0.19 0.04 19.20
N THR A 238 0.46 0.44 20.44
CA THR A 238 0.65 1.86 20.81
C THR A 238 1.83 2.45 20.04
N GLU A 239 2.91 1.68 19.92
CA GLU A 239 4.09 2.12 19.16
C GLU A 239 3.85 2.16 17.66
N MET A 240 3.09 1.19 17.11
CA MET A 240 2.69 1.23 15.70
C MET A 240 1.90 2.51 15.40
N ILE A 241 0.94 2.87 16.26
CA ILE A 241 0.14 4.09 16.12
C ILE A 241 1.02 5.33 16.24
N ARG A 242 1.96 5.36 17.20
CA ARG A 242 2.88 6.50 17.37
C ARG A 242 3.75 6.74 16.14
N LEU A 243 4.39 5.69 15.62
CA LEU A 243 5.27 5.81 14.44
C LEU A 243 4.47 6.10 13.17
N ALA A 244 3.26 5.54 13.06
CA ALA A 244 2.33 5.88 11.99
C ALA A 244 1.92 7.36 12.03
N GLY A 245 1.70 7.92 13.21
CA GLY A 245 1.40 9.35 13.39
C GLY A 245 2.55 10.24 12.92
N LEU A 246 3.79 9.92 13.27
CA LEU A 246 4.96 10.67 12.80
C LEU A 246 5.08 10.64 11.27
N LEU A 247 4.84 9.48 10.65
CA LEU A 247 4.89 9.34 9.20
C LEU A 247 3.74 10.08 8.52
N LYS A 248 2.53 9.99 9.10
CA LYS A 248 1.36 10.75 8.63
C LYS A 248 1.64 12.25 8.62
N ASP A 249 2.15 12.79 9.73
CA ASP A 249 2.45 14.21 9.85
C ASP A 249 3.50 14.66 8.82
N GLU A 250 4.41 13.78 8.42
CA GLU A 250 5.38 14.05 7.36
C GLU A 250 4.74 14.05 5.98
N PHE A 251 3.78 13.17 5.72
CA PHE A 251 3.04 13.14 4.44
C PHE A 251 2.07 14.31 4.27
N ASP A 252 1.62 14.92 5.37
CA ASP A 252 0.70 16.07 5.36
C ASP A 252 1.39 17.42 5.14
N ARG A 253 2.72 17.48 5.24
CA ARG A 253 3.51 18.71 5.01
C ARG A 253 3.67 19.02 3.53
#